data_74826c72e3fa885da0f45445ee0c7526
#
_entry.id   74826c72e3fa885da0f45445ee0c7526
#
_cell.length_a   1.000
_cell.length_b   1.000
_cell.length_c   1.000
_cell.angle_alpha   90.00
_cell.angle_beta   90.00
_cell.angle_gamma   90.00
#
_symmetry.space_group_name_H-M   'P 1'
#
loop_
_entity.id
_entity.type
_entity.pdbx_description
1 polymer ?
#
loop_
_entity_poly.entity_id
_entity_poly.type
_entity_poly.pdbx_seq_one_letter_code
_entity_poly.pdbx_strand_id
1 'polypeptide(L)'
;AADIIRNIAVDSGSENNPDSFTAGSTQGTSNVNLRGLGLSSTLVLVDGRRQTIAAGTSNDGAVFVDTNMIPMIATERVEILKEGAASIYGSDAVAGVVNFILRRDFEGIEFNLSQQNTDMGDQTDDSMGVIWGAQTGNTNVVMAYSQLDRSPLAGTELSDYSELAVSGLGNSFLILPGGASPFTTVDSGPYAGTYNIYESIPDASCVATKGI
;
A
#
# COMPACT_ATOMS: atom_id res chain seq x y z
N ALA A 1 -3.21 0.73 10.85
CA ALA A 1 -1.86 1.34 10.90
C ALA A 1 -1.75 2.55 9.98
N ALA A 2 -2.21 2.46 8.73
CA ALA A 2 -2.10 3.51 7.73
C ALA A 2 -2.55 4.91 8.24
N ASP A 3 -3.66 5.00 8.96
CA ASP A 3 -4.19 6.29 9.44
C ASP A 3 -3.30 6.95 10.49
N ILE A 4 -2.63 6.18 11.33
CA ILE A 4 -1.66 6.74 12.29
C ILE A 4 -0.42 7.22 11.55
N ILE A 5 0.05 6.45 10.57
CA ILE A 5 1.25 6.78 9.79
C ILE A 5 1.02 8.06 8.97
N ARG A 6 -0.13 8.21 8.32
CA ARG A 6 -0.51 9.43 7.57
C ARG A 6 -0.48 10.70 8.43
N ASN A 7 -0.72 10.59 9.73
CA ASN A 7 -0.69 11.72 10.67
C ASN A 7 0.71 12.00 11.23
N ILE A 8 1.71 11.23 10.85
CA ILE A 8 3.10 11.49 11.23
C ILE A 8 3.67 12.60 10.35
N ALA A 9 3.92 13.78 10.94
CA ALA A 9 4.39 14.96 10.20
C ALA A 9 5.73 14.78 9.44
N VAL A 10 6.44 13.69 9.67
CA VAL A 10 7.74 13.38 9.05
C VAL A 10 7.62 12.27 8.00
N ASP A 11 6.45 11.65 7.89
CA ASP A 11 6.17 10.67 6.84
C ASP A 11 5.91 11.41 5.52
N SER A 12 6.69 11.11 4.51
CA SER A 12 6.52 11.69 3.18
C SER A 12 6.92 10.70 2.10
N GLY A 13 6.03 10.47 1.14
CA GLY A 13 6.26 9.54 0.04
C GLY A 13 6.17 8.07 0.46
N SER A 14 5.45 7.78 1.53
CA SER A 14 5.02 6.40 1.79
C SER A 14 4.05 5.97 0.69
N GLU A 15 4.27 4.78 0.15
CA GLU A 15 3.38 4.18 -0.84
C GLU A 15 2.16 3.55 -0.17
N ASN A 16 1.64 4.22 0.86
CA ASN A 16 0.47 3.81 1.64
C ASN A 16 -0.82 4.19 0.94
N ASN A 17 -0.86 4.12 -0.36
CA ASN A 17 -2.07 4.46 -1.06
C ASN A 17 -2.81 3.17 -1.41
N PRO A 18 -3.73 2.70 -0.54
CA PRO A 18 -4.60 1.58 -0.87
C PRO A 18 -5.47 1.90 -2.08
N ASP A 19 -5.62 3.19 -2.38
CA ASP A 19 -6.44 3.75 -3.45
C ASP A 19 -5.59 4.12 -4.68
N SER A 20 -4.35 3.66 -4.74
CA SER A 20 -3.46 3.91 -5.88
C SER A 20 -3.87 3.05 -7.06
N PHE A 21 -4.19 3.69 -8.17
CA PHE A 21 -4.41 3.04 -9.49
C PHE A 21 -3.11 2.50 -10.11
N THR A 22 -1.98 2.70 -9.48
CA THR A 22 -0.71 2.13 -9.92
C THR A 22 -0.69 0.65 -9.58
N ALA A 23 -0.61 -0.18 -10.60
CA ALA A 23 -0.35 -1.61 -10.48
C ALA A 23 1.06 -1.81 -9.93
N GLY A 24 1.16 -1.86 -8.61
CA GLY A 24 2.40 -2.11 -7.90
C GLY A 24 2.26 -3.32 -6.98
N SER A 25 3.37 -3.96 -6.66
CA SER A 25 3.43 -5.05 -5.69
C SER A 25 3.15 -4.60 -4.24
N THR A 26 2.91 -3.30 -4.03
CA THR A 26 2.61 -2.68 -2.74
C THR A 26 1.12 -2.49 -2.47
N GLN A 27 0.24 -2.85 -3.42
CA GLN A 27 -1.20 -2.76 -3.21
C GLN A 27 -1.64 -3.54 -1.97
N GLY A 28 -2.47 -2.91 -1.15
CA GLY A 28 -2.97 -3.50 0.11
C GLY A 28 -1.96 -3.53 1.26
N THR A 29 -0.71 -3.09 1.04
CA THR A 29 0.29 -2.94 2.11
C THR A 29 0.28 -1.53 2.70
N SER A 30 0.84 -1.40 3.89
CA SER A 30 1.09 -0.10 4.52
C SER A 30 2.55 -0.02 4.94
N ASN A 31 3.24 1.01 4.51
CA ASN A 31 4.66 1.21 4.80
C ASN A 31 4.95 2.61 5.35
N VAL A 32 6.15 2.84 5.82
CA VAL A 32 6.58 4.13 6.36
C VAL A 32 7.79 4.61 5.60
N ASN A 33 7.74 5.85 5.12
CA ASN A 33 8.86 6.51 4.47
C ASN A 33 9.18 7.84 5.16
N LEU A 34 9.99 7.78 6.19
CA LEU A 34 10.37 9.00 6.91
C LEU A 34 11.22 9.91 6.01
N ARG A 35 10.82 11.16 5.90
CA ARG A 35 11.52 12.21 5.14
C ARG A 35 11.63 11.95 3.63
N GLY A 36 10.93 10.98 3.08
CA GLY A 36 11.03 10.61 1.67
C GLY A 36 12.39 10.04 1.24
N LEU A 37 13.18 9.49 2.17
CA LEU A 37 14.51 8.95 1.89
C LEU A 37 14.49 7.50 1.36
N GLY A 38 13.32 6.99 1.05
CA GLY A 38 13.10 5.64 0.57
C GLY A 38 12.67 4.68 1.67
N LEU A 39 11.87 3.69 1.28
CA LEU A 39 11.25 2.74 2.23
C LEU A 39 12.28 1.88 2.95
N SER A 40 13.37 1.50 2.28
CA SER A 40 14.47 0.71 2.87
C SER A 40 15.34 1.49 3.87
N SER A 41 15.16 2.82 3.95
CA SER A 41 15.92 3.68 4.87
C SER A 41 15.20 3.94 6.19
N THR A 42 13.96 3.45 6.34
CA THR A 42 13.15 3.58 7.55
C THR A 42 13.05 2.25 8.26
N LEU A 43 13.60 2.17 9.47
CA LEU A 43 13.54 0.95 10.28
C LEU A 43 12.25 0.88 11.09
N VAL A 44 11.50 -0.21 10.92
CA VAL A 44 10.30 -0.50 11.72
C VAL A 44 10.63 -1.53 12.79
N LEU A 45 10.27 -1.19 14.02
CA LEU A 45 10.42 -2.06 15.18
C LEU A 45 9.06 -2.31 15.84
N VAL A 46 8.93 -3.46 16.50
CA VAL A 46 7.87 -3.75 17.47
C VAL A 46 8.53 -4.11 18.79
N ASP A 47 8.24 -3.36 19.83
CA ASP A 47 8.88 -3.50 21.15
C ASP A 47 10.43 -3.53 21.08
N GLY A 48 11.01 -2.69 20.22
CA GLY A 48 12.45 -2.61 20.00
C GLY A 48 13.04 -3.73 19.14
N ARG A 49 12.22 -4.64 18.60
CA ARG A 49 12.68 -5.77 17.77
C ARG A 49 12.39 -5.50 16.31
N ARG A 50 13.37 -5.78 15.44
CA ARG A 50 13.21 -5.67 13.98
C ARG A 50 12.10 -6.58 13.49
N GLN A 51 11.30 -6.07 12.56
CA GLN A 51 10.25 -6.82 11.91
C GLN A 51 10.75 -7.45 10.61
N THR A 52 10.06 -8.50 10.19
CA THR A 52 10.30 -9.15 8.89
C THR A 52 9.85 -8.23 7.76
N ILE A 53 10.65 -8.17 6.71
CA ILE A 53 10.29 -7.45 5.50
C ILE A 53 9.11 -8.12 4.78
N ALA A 54 8.31 -7.32 4.09
CA ALA A 54 7.22 -7.81 3.25
C ALA A 54 7.75 -8.71 2.11
N ALA A 55 6.89 -9.60 1.62
CA ALA A 55 7.25 -10.52 0.53
C ALA A 55 7.37 -9.81 -0.84
N GLY A 56 6.86 -8.57 -0.96
CA GLY A 56 6.95 -7.74 -2.15
C GLY A 56 7.97 -6.62 -2.01
N THR A 57 8.27 -5.98 -3.12
CA THR A 57 9.07 -4.75 -3.18
C THR A 57 8.20 -3.59 -3.62
N SER A 58 8.58 -2.38 -3.26
CA SER A 58 7.96 -1.15 -3.77
C SER A 58 8.22 -0.96 -5.28
N ASN A 59 7.58 0.03 -5.88
CA ASN A 59 7.72 0.31 -7.30
C ASN A 59 9.16 0.67 -7.72
N ASP A 60 9.96 1.18 -6.81
CA ASP A 60 11.40 1.47 -6.99
C ASP A 60 12.30 0.27 -6.62
N GLY A 61 11.73 -0.87 -6.27
CA GLY A 61 12.46 -2.08 -5.87
C GLY A 61 12.92 -2.11 -4.42
N ALA A 62 12.56 -1.12 -3.59
CA ALA A 62 12.94 -1.08 -2.18
C ALA A 62 12.17 -2.13 -1.36
N VAL A 63 12.85 -2.71 -0.38
CA VAL A 63 12.22 -3.58 0.62
C VAL A 63 11.65 -2.74 1.76
N PHE A 64 10.56 -3.20 2.35
CA PHE A 64 9.88 -2.49 3.44
C PHE A 64 9.21 -3.48 4.41
N VAL A 65 8.78 -2.98 5.55
CA VAL A 65 7.95 -3.72 6.50
C VAL A 65 6.49 -3.33 6.30
N ASP A 66 5.61 -4.33 6.12
CA ASP A 66 4.17 -4.09 6.06
C ASP A 66 3.62 -3.85 7.47
N THR A 67 3.26 -2.62 7.76
CA THR A 67 2.74 -2.23 9.07
C THR A 67 1.31 -2.70 9.32
N ASN A 68 0.59 -3.20 8.29
CA ASN A 68 -0.72 -3.84 8.49
C ASN A 68 -0.61 -5.16 9.26
N MET A 69 0.58 -5.77 9.29
CA MET A 69 0.84 -6.95 10.12
C MET A 69 0.83 -6.66 11.63
N ILE A 70 0.83 -5.38 12.03
CA ILE A 70 0.84 -4.97 13.44
C ILE A 70 -0.59 -4.64 13.87
N PRO A 71 -1.21 -5.45 14.77
CA PRO A 71 -2.57 -5.18 15.24
C PRO A 71 -2.64 -3.85 16.01
N MET A 72 -3.38 -2.89 15.46
CA MET A 72 -3.48 -1.54 16.08
C MET A 72 -4.13 -1.58 17.46
N ILE A 73 -5.08 -2.49 17.68
CA ILE A 73 -5.73 -2.68 18.99
C ILE A 73 -4.75 -3.11 20.07
N ALA A 74 -3.64 -3.76 19.68
CA ALA A 74 -2.56 -4.14 20.60
C ALA A 74 -1.50 -3.05 20.77
N THR A 75 -1.53 -1.99 19.96
CA THR A 75 -0.54 -0.92 20.03
C THR A 75 -0.92 0.08 21.11
N GLU A 76 -0.01 0.34 22.03
CA GLU A 76 -0.15 1.34 23.08
C GLU A 76 0.22 2.73 22.55
N ARG A 77 1.39 2.82 21.90
CA ARG A 77 1.94 4.06 21.33
C ARG A 77 2.94 3.78 20.23
N VAL A 78 3.21 4.79 19.43
CA VAL A 78 4.25 4.76 18.38
C VAL A 78 5.33 5.78 18.74
N GLU A 79 6.56 5.33 18.81
CA GLU A 79 7.73 6.15 19.09
C GLU A 79 8.54 6.35 17.81
N ILE A 80 8.93 7.60 17.52
CA ILE A 80 9.67 7.93 16.30
C ILE A 80 11.00 8.58 16.67
N LEU A 81 12.07 7.91 16.29
CA LEU A 81 13.43 8.46 16.38
C LEU A 81 13.83 9.02 15.02
N LYS A 82 13.90 10.35 14.94
CA LYS A 82 14.09 11.08 13.68
C LYS A 82 15.56 11.22 13.28
N GLU A 83 16.49 11.20 14.22
CA GLU A 83 17.90 11.51 14.00
C GLU A 83 18.83 10.60 14.80
N GLY A 84 20.05 10.40 14.29
CA GLY A 84 21.07 9.61 14.97
C GLY A 84 20.83 8.11 15.03
N ALA A 85 19.74 7.62 14.44
CA ALA A 85 19.37 6.21 14.53
C ALA A 85 20.36 5.28 13.81
N ALA A 86 20.95 5.73 12.72
CA ALA A 86 21.90 4.94 11.93
C ALA A 86 23.14 4.53 12.71
N SER A 87 23.58 5.32 13.70
CA SER A 87 24.74 4.99 14.56
C SER A 87 24.50 3.80 15.48
N ILE A 88 23.23 3.51 15.80
CA ILE A 88 22.82 2.42 16.70
C ILE A 88 22.26 1.25 15.90
N TYR A 89 21.44 1.53 14.90
CA TYR A 89 20.65 0.54 14.17
C TYR A 89 21.18 0.19 12.77
N GLY A 90 22.19 0.93 12.28
CA GLY A 90 22.82 0.70 10.98
C GLY A 90 22.12 1.39 9.81
N SER A 91 22.42 0.97 8.58
CA SER A 91 21.99 1.60 7.33
C SER A 91 20.49 1.67 7.13
N ASP A 92 19.75 0.73 7.70
CA ASP A 92 18.29 0.65 7.53
C ASP A 92 17.54 1.75 8.30
N ALA A 93 18.25 2.49 9.16
CA ALA A 93 17.70 3.53 10.01
C ALA A 93 18.23 4.94 9.66
N VAL A 94 18.67 5.14 8.42
CA VAL A 94 19.21 6.46 7.97
C VAL A 94 18.12 7.53 7.99
N ALA A 95 16.90 7.21 7.57
CA ALA A 95 15.76 8.11 7.63
C ALA A 95 15.17 8.23 9.04
N GLY A 96 15.34 7.21 9.86
CA GLY A 96 14.83 7.15 11.22
C GLY A 96 14.33 5.76 11.61
N VAL A 97 13.75 5.68 12.82
CA VAL A 97 13.15 4.47 13.37
C VAL A 97 11.73 4.76 13.79
N VAL A 98 10.81 3.85 13.46
CA VAL A 98 9.44 3.82 13.96
C VAL A 98 9.29 2.58 14.82
N ASN A 99 9.02 2.76 16.10
CA ASN A 99 8.88 1.67 17.05
C ASN A 99 7.45 1.61 17.59
N PHE A 100 6.76 0.54 17.30
CA PHE A 100 5.43 0.26 17.81
C PHE A 100 5.56 -0.42 19.18
N ILE A 101 5.09 0.24 20.22
CA ILE A 101 5.06 -0.31 21.57
C ILE A 101 3.71 -0.97 21.81
N LEU A 102 3.75 -2.25 22.18
CA LEU A 102 2.54 -3.02 22.42
C LEU A 102 2.06 -2.88 23.87
N ARG A 103 0.76 -3.03 24.06
CA ARG A 103 0.12 -3.11 25.39
C ARG A 103 0.58 -4.39 26.09
N ARG A 104 1.35 -4.26 27.15
CA ARG A 104 1.90 -5.42 27.88
C ARG A 104 1.08 -5.77 29.12
N ASP A 105 0.49 -4.76 29.76
CA ASP A 105 -0.21 -4.90 31.04
C ASP A 105 -1.72 -4.79 30.87
N PHE A 106 -2.24 -5.35 29.77
CA PHE A 106 -3.67 -5.34 29.49
C PHE A 106 -4.36 -6.51 30.21
N GLU A 107 -5.45 -6.20 30.93
CA GLU A 107 -6.32 -7.17 31.57
C GLU A 107 -7.76 -7.01 31.08
N GLY A 108 -8.42 -8.12 30.75
CA GLY A 108 -9.78 -8.15 30.29
C GLY A 108 -9.88 -8.39 28.78
N ILE A 109 -10.97 -7.93 28.18
CA ILE A 109 -11.24 -8.07 26.75
C ILE A 109 -11.76 -6.74 26.19
N GLU A 110 -11.25 -6.37 25.02
CA GLU A 110 -11.69 -5.17 24.28
C GLU A 110 -11.96 -5.57 22.84
N PHE A 111 -13.05 -5.04 22.28
CA PHE A 111 -13.44 -5.21 20.88
C PHE A 111 -13.47 -3.84 20.21
N ASN A 112 -12.97 -3.80 18.99
CA ASN A 112 -13.11 -2.65 18.10
C ASN A 112 -13.77 -3.13 16.80
N LEU A 113 -14.86 -2.47 16.42
CA LEU A 113 -15.55 -2.71 15.15
C LEU A 113 -15.72 -1.38 14.47
N SER A 114 -15.31 -1.29 13.22
CA SER A 114 -15.44 -0.09 12.40
C SER A 114 -15.86 -0.45 11.00
N GLN A 115 -16.81 0.28 10.47
CA GLN A 115 -17.24 0.23 9.08
C GLN A 115 -17.15 1.62 8.50
N GLN A 116 -16.50 1.72 7.35
CA GLN A 116 -16.37 2.96 6.60
C GLN A 116 -16.86 2.72 5.17
N ASN A 117 -17.74 3.59 4.71
CA ASN A 117 -18.23 3.61 3.34
C ASN A 117 -17.69 4.85 2.62
N THR A 118 -17.38 4.71 1.36
CA THR A 118 -16.96 5.83 0.51
C THR A 118 -18.20 6.44 -0.15
N ASP A 119 -18.34 7.76 -0.09
CA ASP A 119 -19.47 8.48 -0.71
C ASP A 119 -19.47 8.42 -2.24
N MET A 120 -18.31 8.22 -2.84
CA MET A 120 -18.13 8.04 -4.28
C MET A 120 -17.76 6.59 -4.56
N GLY A 121 -18.73 5.79 -5.00
CA GLY A 121 -18.57 4.37 -5.27
C GLY A 121 -19.05 3.47 -4.13
N ASP A 122 -19.08 2.18 -4.39
CA ASP A 122 -19.60 1.16 -3.46
C ASP A 122 -18.51 0.54 -2.58
N GLN A 123 -17.37 1.24 -2.36
CA GLN A 123 -16.30 0.72 -1.52
C GLN A 123 -16.68 0.76 -0.04
N THR A 124 -16.48 -0.38 0.60
CA THR A 124 -16.69 -0.57 2.04
C THR A 124 -15.41 -1.11 2.67
N ASP A 125 -15.00 -0.51 3.78
CA ASP A 125 -13.92 -0.98 4.64
C ASP A 125 -14.51 -1.48 5.94
N ASP A 126 -14.49 -2.77 6.16
CA ASP A 126 -14.90 -3.40 7.41
C ASP A 126 -13.66 -3.79 8.22
N SER A 127 -13.52 -3.26 9.41
CA SER A 127 -12.43 -3.63 10.29
C SER A 127 -12.93 -4.14 11.64
N MET A 128 -12.30 -5.21 12.10
CA MET A 128 -12.51 -5.72 13.44
C MET A 128 -11.19 -5.98 14.14
N GLY A 129 -11.19 -5.73 15.45
CA GLY A 129 -10.06 -6.03 16.31
C GLY A 129 -10.56 -6.59 17.64
N VAL A 130 -9.80 -7.52 18.20
CA VAL A 130 -10.01 -8.02 19.55
C VAL A 130 -8.68 -8.12 20.25
N ILE A 131 -8.64 -7.70 21.51
CA ILE A 131 -7.52 -7.93 22.42
C ILE A 131 -8.04 -8.56 23.70
N TRP A 132 -7.34 -9.57 24.16
CA TRP A 132 -7.56 -10.24 25.41
C TRP A 132 -6.27 -10.31 26.22
N GLY A 133 -6.39 -10.04 27.51
CA GLY A 133 -5.24 -10.13 28.40
C GLY A 133 -5.61 -10.67 29.78
N ALA A 134 -4.68 -11.40 30.36
CA ALA A 134 -4.80 -11.94 31.71
C ALA A 134 -3.46 -11.90 32.42
N GLN A 135 -3.50 -11.54 33.71
CA GLN A 135 -2.35 -11.53 34.58
C GLN A 135 -2.53 -12.52 35.73
N THR A 136 -1.51 -13.31 35.97
CA THR A 136 -1.47 -14.25 37.09
C THR A 136 -0.10 -14.22 37.74
N GLY A 137 -0.01 -13.62 38.92
CA GLY A 137 1.25 -13.43 39.64
C GLY A 137 2.25 -12.58 38.84
N ASN A 138 3.36 -13.17 38.43
CA ASN A 138 4.38 -12.49 37.61
C ASN A 138 4.27 -12.77 36.12
N THR A 139 3.22 -13.44 35.69
CA THR A 139 3.01 -13.78 34.28
C THR A 139 1.87 -12.95 33.73
N ASN A 140 2.14 -12.26 32.63
CA ASN A 140 1.13 -11.55 31.85
C ASN A 140 1.06 -12.19 30.45
N VAL A 141 -0.16 -12.43 29.96
CA VAL A 141 -0.42 -12.94 28.63
C VAL A 141 -1.39 -11.98 27.94
N VAL A 142 -1.00 -11.45 26.80
CA VAL A 142 -1.85 -10.62 25.96
C VAL A 142 -1.92 -11.25 24.56
N MET A 143 -3.13 -11.39 24.05
CA MET A 143 -3.41 -11.89 22.69
C MET A 143 -4.23 -10.85 21.96
N ALA A 144 -3.86 -10.57 20.71
CA ALA A 144 -4.61 -9.67 19.87
C ALA A 144 -4.81 -10.26 18.48
N TYR A 145 -5.96 -9.96 17.90
CA TYR A 145 -6.29 -10.29 16.52
C TYR A 145 -6.92 -9.08 15.86
N SER A 146 -6.59 -8.84 14.60
CA SER A 146 -7.23 -7.82 13.78
C SER A 146 -7.45 -8.32 12.38
N GLN A 147 -8.55 -7.88 11.78
CA GLN A 147 -8.91 -8.17 10.40
C GLN A 147 -9.40 -6.88 9.75
N LEU A 148 -9.00 -6.66 8.51
CA LEU A 148 -9.49 -5.60 7.65
C LEU A 148 -9.94 -6.24 6.34
N ASP A 149 -11.20 -6.07 6.02
CA ASP A 149 -11.80 -6.46 4.75
C ASP A 149 -12.16 -5.18 3.99
N ARG A 150 -11.60 -5.04 2.79
CA ARG A 150 -11.83 -3.90 1.92
C ARG A 150 -12.40 -4.39 0.59
N SER A 151 -13.57 -3.88 0.23
CA SER A 151 -14.13 -4.13 -1.11
C SER A 151 -13.36 -3.33 -2.17
N PRO A 152 -13.26 -3.85 -3.39
CA PRO A 152 -12.63 -3.11 -4.48
C PRO A 152 -13.44 -1.85 -4.83
N LEU A 153 -12.74 -0.77 -5.18
CA LEU A 153 -13.32 0.41 -5.79
C LEU A 153 -12.99 0.37 -7.28
N ALA A 154 -14.01 0.21 -8.13
CA ALA A 154 -13.80 0.23 -9.55
C ALA A 154 -13.57 1.67 -10.02
N GLY A 155 -12.55 1.91 -10.86
CA GLY A 155 -12.26 3.24 -11.40
C GLY A 155 -13.42 3.81 -12.24
N THR A 156 -14.29 2.93 -12.74
CA THR A 156 -15.52 3.30 -13.47
C THR A 156 -16.59 3.95 -12.60
N GLU A 157 -16.52 3.80 -11.29
CA GLU A 157 -17.41 4.41 -10.30
C GLU A 157 -17.00 5.84 -9.97
N LEU A 158 -15.75 6.20 -10.28
CA LEU A 158 -15.21 7.54 -10.11
C LEU A 158 -15.39 8.32 -11.41
N SER A 159 -16.46 9.14 -11.49
CA SER A 159 -16.89 9.83 -12.69
C SER A 159 -15.81 10.67 -13.38
N ASP A 160 -14.85 11.18 -12.64
CA ASP A 160 -13.81 12.07 -13.15
C ASP A 160 -12.52 11.34 -13.60
N TYR A 161 -12.38 10.06 -13.24
CA TYR A 161 -11.20 9.25 -13.56
C TYR A 161 -11.43 8.27 -14.71
N SER A 162 -12.67 7.90 -15.02
CA SER A 162 -13.00 6.87 -16.01
C SER A 162 -12.61 7.24 -17.44
N GLU A 163 -12.49 8.53 -17.74
CA GLU A 163 -12.08 9.01 -19.06
C GLU A 163 -10.55 9.12 -19.24
N LEU A 164 -9.77 9.13 -18.14
CA LEU A 164 -8.33 9.38 -18.14
C LEU A 164 -7.49 8.23 -17.57
N ALA A 165 -8.11 7.20 -17.00
CA ALA A 165 -7.40 6.07 -16.42
C ALA A 165 -6.81 5.17 -17.53
N VAL A 166 -5.59 5.45 -17.91
CA VAL A 166 -4.78 4.53 -18.72
C VAL A 166 -4.13 3.55 -17.76
N SER A 167 -4.67 2.33 -17.69
CA SER A 167 -4.00 1.24 -16.96
C SER A 167 -2.72 0.84 -17.71
N GLY A 168 -1.59 0.80 -17.01
CA GLY A 168 -0.35 0.27 -17.58
C GLY A 168 -0.41 -1.23 -17.90
N LEU A 169 -1.52 -1.91 -17.62
CA LEU A 169 -1.70 -3.37 -17.75
C LEU A 169 -2.60 -3.78 -18.93
N GLY A 170 -2.77 -2.93 -19.96
CA GLY A 170 -3.37 -3.44 -21.17
C GLY A 170 -4.58 -2.72 -21.73
N ASN A 171 -4.76 -1.46 -21.41
CA ASN A 171 -5.76 -0.62 -22.06
C ASN A 171 -5.32 -0.18 -23.47
N SER A 172 -4.07 -0.46 -23.84
CA SER A 172 -3.52 -0.06 -25.11
C SER A 172 -2.48 -1.07 -25.62
N PHE A 173 -2.38 -1.15 -26.91
CA PHE A 173 -1.30 -1.88 -27.59
C PHE A 173 -0.20 -0.91 -27.99
N LEU A 174 1.03 -1.30 -27.71
CA LEU A 174 2.20 -0.59 -28.22
C LEU A 174 2.46 -1.07 -29.65
N ILE A 175 2.52 -0.17 -30.60
CA ILE A 175 2.89 -0.49 -31.97
C ILE A 175 4.39 -0.77 -32.02
N LEU A 176 4.74 -2.01 -32.26
CA LEU A 176 6.13 -2.43 -32.43
C LEU A 176 6.57 -2.32 -33.88
N PRO A 177 7.88 -2.09 -34.14
CA PRO A 177 8.37 -2.02 -35.51
C PRO A 177 8.15 -3.35 -36.25
N GLY A 178 7.43 -3.29 -37.38
CA GLY A 178 7.19 -4.42 -38.29
C GLY A 178 8.16 -4.47 -39.47
N GLY A 179 9.46 -4.20 -39.26
CA GLY A 179 10.45 -4.17 -40.32
C GLY A 179 11.29 -2.88 -40.35
N ALA A 180 11.89 -2.55 -41.50
CA ALA A 180 12.77 -1.39 -41.68
C ALA A 180 12.03 -0.02 -41.81
N SER A 181 10.71 -0.02 -41.74
CA SER A 181 9.89 1.20 -41.82
C SER A 181 9.68 1.83 -40.46
N PRO A 182 9.71 3.17 -40.33
CA PRO A 182 9.32 3.86 -39.11
C PRO A 182 7.80 3.81 -38.84
N PHE A 183 7.05 3.17 -39.73
CA PHE A 183 5.60 3.02 -39.59
C PHE A 183 5.21 1.55 -39.62
N THR A 184 4.18 1.19 -38.88
CA THR A 184 3.55 -0.12 -38.90
C THR A 184 2.12 0.04 -39.38
N THR A 185 1.69 -0.83 -40.32
CA THR A 185 0.32 -0.84 -40.82
C THR A 185 -0.46 -1.98 -40.16
N VAL A 186 -1.63 -1.65 -39.62
CA VAL A 186 -2.62 -2.61 -39.12
C VAL A 186 -3.63 -2.85 -40.23
N ASP A 187 -3.64 -4.07 -40.78
CA ASP A 187 -4.39 -4.38 -42.00
C ASP A 187 -5.89 -4.57 -41.77
N SER A 188 -6.34 -4.83 -40.55
CA SER A 188 -7.74 -5.11 -40.25
C SER A 188 -8.13 -4.77 -38.83
N GLY A 189 -9.44 -4.62 -38.59
CA GLY A 189 -10.01 -4.34 -37.28
C GLY A 189 -10.35 -2.87 -37.09
N PRO A 190 -10.81 -2.49 -35.86
CA PRO A 190 -11.29 -1.13 -35.58
C PRO A 190 -10.16 -0.08 -35.65
N TYR A 191 -8.90 -0.50 -35.66
CA TYR A 191 -7.72 0.36 -35.75
C TYR A 191 -6.93 0.13 -37.04
N ALA A 192 -7.59 -0.31 -38.11
CA ALA A 192 -6.94 -0.42 -39.41
C ALA A 192 -6.37 0.94 -39.83
N GLY A 193 -5.06 0.99 -40.13
CA GLY A 193 -4.37 2.23 -40.46
C GLY A 193 -2.87 2.11 -40.34
N THR A 194 -2.18 3.23 -40.62
CA THR A 194 -0.73 3.33 -40.50
C THR A 194 -0.37 4.16 -39.28
N TYR A 195 0.42 3.61 -38.39
CA TYR A 195 0.81 4.23 -37.13
C TYR A 195 2.33 4.40 -37.05
N ASN A 196 2.76 5.39 -36.27
CA ASN A 196 4.18 5.49 -35.93
C ASN A 196 4.58 4.33 -35.00
N ILE A 197 5.81 3.85 -35.14
CA ILE A 197 6.35 2.86 -34.22
C ILE A 197 6.38 3.45 -32.79
N TYR A 198 6.07 2.61 -31.78
CA TYR A 198 5.91 2.99 -30.39
C TYR A 198 4.70 3.89 -30.09
N GLU A 199 3.81 4.10 -31.05
CA GLU A 199 2.51 4.71 -30.77
C GLU A 199 1.64 3.74 -29.97
N SER A 200 0.98 4.25 -28.94
CA SER A 200 0.03 3.47 -28.12
C SER A 200 -1.37 3.69 -28.62
N ILE A 201 -2.06 2.62 -29.00
CA ILE A 201 -3.47 2.65 -29.36
C ILE A 201 -4.32 1.94 -28.32
N PRO A 202 -5.49 2.49 -27.95
CA PRO A 202 -6.37 1.86 -26.97
C PRO A 202 -6.87 0.50 -27.48
N ASP A 203 -7.03 -0.47 -26.59
CA ASP A 203 -7.71 -1.72 -26.92
C ASP A 203 -9.21 -1.46 -27.10
N ALA A 204 -9.73 -1.90 -28.26
CA ALA A 204 -11.15 -1.76 -28.58
C ALA A 204 -12.07 -2.49 -27.59
N SER A 205 -11.61 -3.59 -27.02
CA SER A 205 -12.35 -4.33 -26.00
C SER A 205 -12.43 -3.57 -24.68
N CYS A 206 -11.38 -2.87 -24.30
CA CYS A 206 -11.36 -2.01 -23.12
C CYS A 206 -12.27 -0.79 -23.28
N VAL A 207 -12.31 -0.19 -24.47
CA VAL A 207 -13.24 0.90 -24.78
C VAL A 207 -14.69 0.41 -24.71
N ALA A 208 -14.97 -0.78 -25.25
CA ALA A 208 -16.32 -1.37 -25.25
C ALA A 208 -16.81 -1.76 -23.84
N THR A 209 -15.90 -2.16 -22.97
CA THR A 209 -16.19 -2.55 -21.58
C THR A 209 -16.02 -1.42 -20.57
N LYS A 210 -15.75 -0.19 -21.05
CA LYS A 210 -15.44 0.99 -20.21
C LYS A 210 -14.29 0.77 -19.23
N GLY A 211 -13.32 -0.05 -19.62
CA GLY A 211 -12.11 -0.26 -18.84
C GLY A 211 -12.23 -1.25 -17.67
N ILE A 212 -13.24 -2.13 -17.71
CA ILE A 212 -13.36 -3.24 -16.74
C ILE A 212 -12.41 -4.37 -17.11
#